data_a2a55e10ba6009016222915450c85515
#
_entry.id   a2a55e10ba6009016222915450c85515
#
_cell.length_a   1.000
_cell.length_b   1.000
_cell.length_c   1.000
_cell.angle_alpha   90.00
_cell.angle_beta   90.00
_cell.angle_gamma   90.00
#
_symmetry.space_group_name_H-M   'P 1'
#
loop_
_entity.id
_entity.type
_entity.pdbx_description
1 polymer ?
#
loop_
_entity_poly.entity_id
_entity_poly.type
_entity_poly.pdbx_seq_one_letter_code
_entity_poly.pdbx_strand_id
1 'polypeptide(L)'
;MNYPNETTEYRQARDKLLRAELELRKNLEAVAAERRQLPPGGEVPEDYLFEGASGPVRMSQLFQRGNTLVAYNFMYGPKMPKPCPMCTSMLDGLNGNAPHIAQRTNLVVIAKSPLARIQAHAK
;
A
#
# COMPACT_ATOMS: atom_id res chain seq x y z
N MET A 1 6.63 -4.50 31.99
CA MET A 1 6.07 -5.85 32.23
C MET A 1 7.25 -6.80 32.34
N ASN A 2 7.34 -7.55 33.42
CA ASN A 2 8.41 -8.53 33.65
C ASN A 2 7.83 -9.91 33.35
N TYR A 3 8.60 -10.75 32.65
CA TYR A 3 8.19 -12.13 32.38
C TYR A 3 8.66 -13.03 33.53
N PRO A 4 7.93 -14.11 33.84
CA PRO A 4 8.38 -15.08 34.83
C PRO A 4 9.75 -15.66 34.47
N ASN A 5 10.62 -15.82 35.46
CA ASN A 5 11.95 -16.44 35.33
C ASN A 5 12.93 -15.71 34.37
N GLU A 6 12.77 -14.39 34.18
CA GLU A 6 13.78 -13.60 33.47
C GLU A 6 15.08 -13.49 34.27
N THR A 7 16.21 -13.57 33.54
CA THR A 7 17.49 -13.18 34.15
C THR A 7 17.65 -11.67 34.19
N THR A 8 18.50 -11.19 35.07
CA THR A 8 18.83 -9.75 35.16
C THR A 8 19.43 -9.23 33.85
N GLU A 9 20.30 -10.01 33.22
CA GLU A 9 20.95 -9.68 31.96
C GLU A 9 19.92 -9.54 30.82
N TYR A 10 18.97 -10.47 30.75
CA TYR A 10 17.89 -10.41 29.78
C TYR A 10 17.04 -9.13 29.95
N ARG A 11 16.68 -8.82 31.21
CA ARG A 11 15.92 -7.61 31.53
C ARG A 11 16.65 -6.34 31.11
N GLN A 12 17.94 -6.24 31.45
CA GLN A 12 18.74 -5.08 31.05
C GLN A 12 18.83 -4.93 29.51
N ALA A 13 19.04 -6.04 28.80
CA ALA A 13 19.07 -6.04 27.35
C ALA A 13 17.72 -5.62 26.74
N ARG A 14 16.60 -6.13 27.28
CA ARG A 14 15.25 -5.73 26.86
C ARG A 14 14.97 -4.26 27.09
N ASP A 15 15.35 -3.72 28.23
CA ASP A 15 15.14 -2.31 28.55
C ASP A 15 16.00 -1.40 27.67
N LYS A 16 17.21 -1.82 27.30
CA LYS A 16 18.06 -1.13 26.33
C LYS A 16 17.41 -1.16 24.94
N LEU A 17 16.92 -2.32 24.51
CA LEU A 17 16.23 -2.48 23.23
C LEU A 17 14.96 -1.62 23.17
N LEU A 18 14.13 -1.64 24.21
CA LEU A 18 12.92 -0.82 24.27
C LEU A 18 13.22 0.68 24.11
N ARG A 19 14.30 1.17 24.74
CA ARG A 19 14.70 2.58 24.53
C ARG A 19 15.07 2.88 23.09
N ALA A 20 15.78 1.96 22.41
CA ALA A 20 16.11 2.11 20.99
C ALA A 20 14.85 2.04 20.09
N GLU A 21 13.91 1.16 20.38
CA GLU A 21 12.63 1.06 19.66
C GLU A 21 11.78 2.34 19.82
N LEU A 22 11.74 2.92 21.03
CA LEU A 22 11.06 4.19 21.26
C LEU A 22 11.70 5.36 20.50
N GLU A 23 13.03 5.40 20.44
CA GLU A 23 13.73 6.42 19.67
C GLU A 23 13.51 6.27 18.17
N LEU A 24 13.56 5.03 17.66
CA LEU A 24 13.22 4.74 16.26
C LEU A 24 11.79 5.22 15.93
N ARG A 25 10.81 4.98 16.81
CA ARG A 25 9.44 5.45 16.62
C ARG A 25 9.37 6.98 16.53
N LYS A 26 10.06 7.71 17.40
CA LYS A 26 10.12 9.18 17.35
C LYS A 26 10.69 9.66 16.00
N ASN A 27 11.77 9.02 15.53
CA ASN A 27 12.38 9.36 14.25
C ASN A 27 11.43 9.09 13.08
N LEU A 28 10.67 7.99 13.09
CA LEU A 28 9.63 7.71 12.09
C LEU A 28 8.53 8.78 12.08
N GLU A 29 8.10 9.23 13.25
CA GLU A 29 7.10 10.31 13.38
C GLU A 29 7.64 11.64 12.86
N ALA A 30 8.93 11.96 13.14
CA ALA A 30 9.57 13.17 12.63
C ALA A 30 9.65 13.16 11.09
N VAL A 31 10.14 12.07 10.49
CA VAL A 31 10.19 11.90 9.02
C VAL A 31 8.79 11.98 8.41
N ALA A 32 7.78 11.41 9.06
CA ALA A 32 6.40 11.52 8.59
C ALA A 32 5.89 12.98 8.66
N ALA A 33 6.32 13.76 9.65
CA ALA A 33 6.00 15.17 9.74
C ALA A 33 6.67 15.98 8.61
N GLU A 34 7.94 15.73 8.34
CA GLU A 34 8.66 16.34 7.20
C GLU A 34 7.99 16.03 5.86
N ARG A 35 7.60 14.75 5.66
CA ARG A 35 6.89 14.33 4.45
C ARG A 35 5.58 15.09 4.24
N ARG A 36 4.83 15.37 5.31
CA ARG A 36 3.59 16.17 5.22
C ARG A 36 3.82 17.63 4.86
N GLN A 37 5.04 18.14 5.07
CA GLN A 37 5.43 19.51 4.74
C GLN A 37 6.00 19.65 3.32
N LEU A 38 6.20 18.54 2.61
CA LEU A 38 6.67 18.61 1.23
C LEU A 38 5.68 19.40 0.37
N PRO A 39 6.18 20.29 -0.50
CA PRO A 39 5.32 20.94 -1.49
C PRO A 39 4.73 19.89 -2.44
N PRO A 40 3.64 20.23 -3.16
CA PRO A 40 3.13 19.36 -4.22
C PRO A 40 4.24 18.97 -5.19
N GLY A 41 4.21 17.70 -5.63
CA GLY A 41 5.11 17.21 -6.66
C GLY A 41 4.78 17.77 -8.05
N GLY A 42 5.44 17.26 -9.08
CA GLY A 42 5.13 17.64 -10.47
C GLY A 42 3.68 17.30 -10.84
N GLU A 43 3.10 18.14 -11.68
CA GLU A 43 1.77 17.87 -12.24
C GLU A 43 1.78 16.60 -13.12
N VAL A 44 0.66 15.89 -13.13
CA VAL A 44 0.45 14.78 -14.06
C VAL A 44 0.20 15.38 -15.45
N PRO A 45 1.03 15.06 -16.47
CA PRO A 45 1.03 15.78 -17.74
C PRO A 45 -0.23 15.54 -18.58
N GLU A 46 -0.94 14.45 -18.33
CA GLU A 46 -2.13 14.09 -19.09
C GLU A 46 -3.10 13.24 -18.26
N ASP A 47 -4.36 13.22 -18.66
CA ASP A 47 -5.39 12.38 -18.02
C ASP A 47 -5.34 10.97 -18.66
N TYR A 48 -4.45 10.12 -18.11
CA TYR A 48 -4.18 8.78 -18.63
C TYR A 48 -5.45 7.93 -18.75
N LEU A 49 -5.53 7.15 -19.82
CA LEU A 49 -6.64 6.23 -20.10
C LEU A 49 -6.24 4.80 -19.71
N PHE A 50 -7.09 4.17 -18.94
CA PHE A 50 -6.97 2.76 -18.51
C PHE A 50 -8.10 1.92 -19.11
N GLU A 51 -7.85 0.62 -19.24
CA GLU A 51 -8.87 -0.38 -19.54
C GLU A 51 -9.54 -0.83 -18.22
N GLY A 52 -10.78 -0.47 -18.00
CA GLY A 52 -11.55 -0.84 -16.80
C GLY A 52 -12.58 -1.94 -17.10
N ALA A 53 -13.13 -2.56 -16.06
CA ALA A 53 -14.10 -3.67 -16.17
C ALA A 53 -15.37 -3.28 -16.95
N SER A 54 -15.78 -2.01 -16.91
CA SER A 54 -16.96 -1.47 -17.61
C SER A 54 -16.60 -0.65 -18.86
N GLY A 55 -15.37 -0.72 -19.33
CA GLY A 55 -14.88 0.05 -20.46
C GLY A 55 -13.74 1.01 -20.09
N PRO A 56 -13.31 1.86 -21.02
CA PRO A 56 -12.22 2.81 -20.77
C PRO A 56 -12.53 3.75 -19.60
N VAL A 57 -11.54 4.00 -18.76
CA VAL A 57 -11.64 4.89 -17.59
C VAL A 57 -10.45 5.83 -17.55
N ARG A 58 -10.69 7.14 -17.40
CA ARG A 58 -9.64 8.13 -17.24
C ARG A 58 -9.11 8.16 -15.83
N MET A 59 -7.85 8.57 -15.64
CA MET A 59 -7.23 8.72 -14.33
C MET A 59 -8.06 9.63 -13.42
N SER A 60 -8.55 10.75 -13.94
CA SER A 60 -9.41 11.67 -13.18
C SER A 60 -10.70 11.01 -12.66
N GLN A 61 -11.25 10.06 -13.40
CA GLN A 61 -12.48 9.32 -13.02
C GLN A 61 -12.24 8.29 -11.89
N LEU A 62 -11.00 7.97 -11.56
CA LEU A 62 -10.67 7.10 -10.44
C LEU A 62 -10.87 7.79 -9.08
N PHE A 63 -10.97 9.13 -9.06
CA PHE A 63 -11.22 9.93 -7.86
C PHE A 63 -12.72 10.16 -7.64
N GLN A 64 -13.44 9.08 -7.29
CA GLN A 64 -14.88 9.14 -7.05
C GLN A 64 -15.26 9.74 -5.69
N ARG A 65 -14.32 9.73 -4.73
CA ARG A 65 -14.51 10.23 -3.37
C ARG A 65 -13.27 11.00 -2.92
N GLY A 66 -13.40 12.30 -2.76
CA GLY A 66 -12.30 13.15 -2.32
C GLY A 66 -11.07 13.10 -3.25
N ASN A 67 -9.95 13.60 -2.77
CA ASN A 67 -8.75 13.88 -3.57
C ASN A 67 -7.61 12.86 -3.33
N THR A 68 -7.90 11.74 -2.69
CA THR A 68 -6.89 10.72 -2.41
C THR A 68 -7.18 9.44 -3.18
N LEU A 69 -6.17 8.94 -3.88
CA LEU A 69 -6.20 7.67 -4.58
C LEU A 69 -5.07 6.78 -4.08
N VAL A 70 -5.41 5.61 -3.59
CA VAL A 70 -4.47 4.53 -3.33
C VAL A 70 -4.42 3.64 -4.56
N ALA A 71 -3.30 3.68 -5.28
CA ALA A 71 -3.08 2.87 -6.46
C ALA A 71 -2.06 1.76 -6.15
N TYR A 72 -2.46 0.50 -6.24
CA TYR A 72 -1.57 -0.64 -6.10
C TYR A 72 -1.11 -1.10 -7.48
N ASN A 73 0.20 -0.97 -7.75
CA ASN A 73 0.81 -1.46 -8.97
C ASN A 73 1.05 -2.98 -8.88
N PHE A 74 0.15 -3.75 -9.45
CA PHE A 74 0.23 -5.20 -9.47
C PHE A 74 1.26 -5.66 -10.49
N MET A 75 2.28 -6.37 -10.02
CA MET A 75 3.34 -6.91 -10.88
C MET A 75 2.81 -8.11 -11.69
N TYR A 76 2.11 -7.76 -12.76
CA TYR A 76 1.58 -8.70 -13.76
C TYR A 76 1.71 -8.07 -15.15
N GLY A 77 2.86 -8.29 -15.78
CA GLY A 77 3.16 -7.78 -17.12
C GLY A 77 2.60 -8.70 -18.24
N PRO A 78 2.47 -8.19 -19.47
CA PRO A 78 1.89 -8.95 -20.60
C PRO A 78 2.72 -10.20 -20.96
N LYS A 79 4.02 -10.19 -20.71
CA LYS A 79 4.93 -11.32 -20.98
C LYS A 79 5.13 -12.27 -19.79
N MET A 80 4.56 -11.95 -18.64
CA MET A 80 4.69 -12.82 -17.46
C MET A 80 3.69 -13.97 -17.54
N PRO A 81 4.10 -15.24 -17.37
CA PRO A 81 3.19 -16.39 -17.44
C PRO A 81 2.21 -16.39 -16.25
N LYS A 82 2.66 -15.90 -15.09
CA LYS A 82 1.87 -15.76 -13.85
C LYS A 82 2.19 -14.43 -13.18
N PRO A 83 1.27 -13.86 -12.40
CA PRO A 83 1.55 -12.68 -11.58
C PRO A 83 2.56 -13.00 -10.47
N CYS A 84 3.15 -11.95 -9.89
CA CYS A 84 4.04 -12.08 -8.75
C CYS A 84 3.30 -12.65 -7.53
N PRO A 85 3.77 -13.79 -6.94
CA PRO A 85 3.10 -14.41 -5.80
C PRO A 85 3.00 -13.50 -4.57
N MET A 86 4.03 -12.69 -4.31
CA MET A 86 4.03 -11.73 -3.20
C MET A 86 2.94 -10.66 -3.40
N CYS A 87 2.82 -10.12 -4.62
CA CYS A 87 1.76 -9.16 -4.94
C CYS A 87 0.37 -9.78 -4.82
N THR A 88 0.21 -11.05 -5.23
CA THR A 88 -1.04 -11.79 -5.05
C THR A 88 -1.39 -11.90 -3.55
N SER A 89 -0.44 -12.36 -2.72
CA SER A 89 -0.64 -12.44 -1.27
C SER A 89 -1.00 -11.09 -0.64
N MET A 90 -0.37 -10.01 -1.09
CA MET A 90 -0.71 -8.64 -0.64
C MET A 90 -2.14 -8.25 -1.03
N LEU A 91 -2.56 -8.58 -2.25
CA LEU A 91 -3.92 -8.28 -2.73
C LEU A 91 -4.97 -9.13 -2.04
N ASP A 92 -4.68 -10.41 -1.76
CA ASP A 92 -5.56 -11.28 -0.99
C ASP A 92 -5.82 -10.70 0.42
N GLY A 93 -4.75 -10.23 1.09
CA GLY A 93 -4.86 -9.54 2.37
C GLY A 93 -5.61 -8.19 2.29
N LEU A 94 -5.43 -7.46 1.18
CA LEU A 94 -6.08 -6.17 0.96
C LEU A 94 -7.56 -6.31 0.61
N ASN A 95 -7.96 -7.39 -0.05
CA ASN A 95 -9.31 -7.59 -0.55
C ASN A 95 -10.35 -7.53 0.57
N GLY A 96 -10.09 -8.18 1.70
CA GLY A 96 -10.97 -8.10 2.87
C GLY A 96 -11.08 -6.71 3.48
N ASN A 97 -10.05 -5.87 3.32
CA ASN A 97 -10.00 -4.51 3.84
C ASN A 97 -10.50 -3.46 2.82
N ALA A 98 -10.65 -3.82 1.55
CA ALA A 98 -11.01 -2.88 0.49
C ALA A 98 -12.30 -2.08 0.76
N PRO A 99 -13.39 -2.67 1.27
CA PRO A 99 -14.60 -1.92 1.61
C PRO A 99 -14.36 -0.85 2.69
N HIS A 100 -13.50 -1.13 3.66
CA HIS A 100 -13.17 -0.18 4.73
C HIS A 100 -12.28 0.97 4.22
N ILE A 101 -11.31 0.66 3.37
CA ILE A 101 -10.45 1.66 2.72
C ILE A 101 -11.31 2.56 1.84
N ALA A 102 -12.21 2.00 1.04
CA ALA A 102 -13.09 2.73 0.13
C ALA A 102 -14.08 3.68 0.83
N GLN A 103 -14.27 3.58 2.15
CA GLN A 103 -15.04 4.55 2.93
C GLN A 103 -14.32 5.90 3.05
N ARG A 104 -13.00 5.92 2.95
CA ARG A 104 -12.16 7.10 3.23
C ARG A 104 -11.37 7.59 2.01
N THR A 105 -11.03 6.71 1.10
CA THR A 105 -10.20 7.00 -0.07
C THR A 105 -10.71 6.24 -1.29
N ASN A 106 -10.15 6.57 -2.46
CA ASN A 106 -10.33 5.73 -3.65
C ASN A 106 -9.24 4.66 -3.64
N LEU A 107 -9.58 3.44 -4.06
CA LEU A 107 -8.65 2.32 -4.14
C LEU A 107 -8.75 1.66 -5.51
N VAL A 108 -7.62 1.50 -6.18
CA VAL A 108 -7.53 0.81 -7.47
C VAL A 108 -6.33 -0.13 -7.52
N VAL A 109 -6.47 -1.19 -8.27
CA VAL A 109 -5.36 -2.09 -8.63
C VAL A 109 -5.09 -1.91 -10.12
N ILE A 110 -3.83 -1.62 -10.46
CA ILE A 110 -3.40 -1.35 -11.84
C ILE A 110 -2.33 -2.37 -12.22
N ALA A 111 -2.42 -2.94 -13.42
CA ALA A 111 -1.40 -3.82 -13.98
C ALA A 111 -1.21 -3.55 -15.48
N LYS A 112 -0.04 -3.91 -16.01
CA LYS A 112 0.23 -3.83 -17.46
C LYS A 112 -0.33 -5.01 -18.26
N SER A 113 -0.83 -6.05 -17.61
CA SER A 113 -1.45 -7.20 -18.28
C SER A 113 -2.81 -6.82 -18.87
N PRO A 114 -3.23 -7.44 -19.98
CA PRO A 114 -4.61 -7.26 -20.46
C PRO A 114 -5.64 -7.59 -19.37
N LEU A 115 -6.72 -6.80 -19.33
CA LEU A 115 -7.74 -6.88 -18.27
C LEU A 115 -8.31 -8.29 -18.11
N ALA A 116 -8.57 -9.00 -19.21
CA ALA A 116 -9.10 -10.37 -19.18
C ALA A 116 -8.20 -11.34 -18.39
N ARG A 117 -6.87 -11.17 -18.46
CA ARG A 117 -5.92 -11.99 -17.69
C ARG A 117 -5.94 -11.64 -16.20
N ILE A 118 -6.10 -10.35 -15.88
CA ILE A 118 -6.20 -9.89 -14.49
C ILE A 118 -7.48 -10.47 -13.88
N GLN A 119 -8.60 -10.35 -14.55
CA GLN A 119 -9.89 -10.88 -14.12
C GLN A 119 -9.91 -12.41 -13.97
N ALA A 120 -9.23 -13.11 -14.87
CA ALA A 120 -9.11 -14.58 -14.77
C ALA A 120 -8.30 -15.03 -13.56
N HIS A 121 -7.35 -14.20 -13.10
CA HIS A 121 -6.55 -14.47 -11.91
C HIS A 121 -7.28 -14.10 -10.61
N ALA A 122 -8.17 -13.11 -10.64
CA ALA A 122 -8.90 -12.62 -9.48
C ALA A 122 -10.11 -13.49 -9.07
N LYS A 123 -10.35 -14.61 -9.77
CA LYS A 123 -11.41 -15.59 -9.45
C LYS A 123 -10.90 -16.65 -8.48
#